data_ac0eea4174a9928b294aeee3f47cb337
#
_entry.id   ac0eea4174a9928b294aeee3f47cb337
#
_cell.length_a   1.000
_cell.length_b   1.000
_cell.length_c   1.000
_cell.angle_alpha   90.00
_cell.angle_beta   90.00
_cell.angle_gamma   90.00
#
_symmetry.space_group_name_H-M   'P 1'
#
loop_
_entity.id
_entity.type
_entity.pdbx_description
1 polymer ?
#
loop_
_entity_poly.entity_id
_entity_poly.type
_entity_poly.pdbx_seq_one_letter_code
_entity_poly.pdbx_strand_id
1 'polypeptide(L)'
;YQTLVKQIVRAGYYWPTMQRDCHQFVKKCIKCQLHAPSIHAPAAYLHSVSSPWPFSMWAFDVVGPINPPASNGHRYFLAATDYFTKWVEAITLKTVEGQHVVSFIHKNLLCRFGIPHDIVSDNGTHFKNEKMRNLCHKHKIQHHFSAPYYPQGNGQAEATNKILIRVLERTVETGRDWHEKMHNALWAYRTTIRTPTNATPAELVYGTEIVLPLHVQKPAMKFAALIELPINKYQKKRLTQLDLLDEKRLQAAEHAEVYRKRVARHYAKSVIERKFQVNDLVLRSIVPLRSRPKGKWAPNWEGPYVVKEVLPHNSYRLIDADG
;
A
#
# COMPACT_ATOMS: atom_id res chain seq x y z
N TYR A 1 34.60 -8.79 6.19
CA TYR A 1 36.01 -9.06 6.03
C TYR A 1 36.88 -8.41 7.15
N GLN A 2 36.52 -7.21 7.63
CA GLN A 2 37.26 -6.52 8.67
C GLN A 2 37.44 -7.36 9.95
N THR A 3 36.44 -8.10 10.37
CA THR A 3 36.52 -9.00 11.52
C THR A 3 37.52 -10.13 11.29
N LEU A 4 37.52 -10.69 10.07
CA LEU A 4 38.47 -11.74 9.67
C LEU A 4 39.90 -11.21 9.71
N VAL A 5 40.13 -10.00 9.16
CA VAL A 5 41.45 -9.33 9.22
C VAL A 5 41.94 -9.17 10.67
N LYS A 6 41.06 -8.67 11.56
CA LYS A 6 41.36 -8.52 13.00
C LYS A 6 41.71 -9.86 13.67
N GLN A 7 41.02 -10.94 13.32
CA GLN A 7 41.33 -12.27 13.88
C GLN A 7 42.66 -12.79 13.41
N ILE A 8 43.02 -12.63 12.12
CA ILE A 8 44.26 -13.05 11.54
C ILE A 8 45.42 -12.29 12.19
N VAL A 9 45.31 -10.95 12.34
CA VAL A 9 46.32 -10.14 13.01
C VAL A 9 46.50 -10.56 14.47
N ARG A 10 45.40 -10.81 15.20
CA ARG A 10 45.48 -11.32 16.59
C ARG A 10 46.12 -12.69 16.71
N ALA A 11 46.05 -13.50 15.67
CA ALA A 11 46.75 -14.79 15.58
C ALA A 11 48.21 -14.66 15.18
N GLY A 12 48.72 -13.44 15.01
CA GLY A 12 50.15 -13.16 14.72
C GLY A 12 50.51 -13.19 13.24
N TYR A 13 49.54 -13.27 12.33
CA TYR A 13 49.81 -13.34 10.89
C TYR A 13 49.61 -11.97 10.22
N TYR A 14 50.50 -11.63 9.31
CA TYR A 14 50.42 -10.44 8.48
C TYR A 14 51.07 -10.64 7.10
N TRP A 15 50.44 -10.09 6.06
CA TRP A 15 51.00 -9.93 4.72
C TRP A 15 50.44 -8.68 4.03
N PRO A 16 51.16 -8.06 3.08
CA PRO A 16 50.80 -6.75 2.52
C PRO A 16 49.40 -6.71 1.83
N THR A 17 48.97 -7.82 1.24
CA THR A 17 47.68 -7.89 0.50
C THR A 17 46.55 -8.44 1.35
N MET A 18 46.74 -8.67 2.65
CA MET A 18 45.79 -9.35 3.55
C MET A 18 44.38 -8.79 3.50
N GLN A 19 44.21 -7.47 3.49
CA GLN A 19 42.88 -6.86 3.45
C GLN A 19 42.16 -7.21 2.17
N ARG A 20 42.83 -7.15 1.02
CA ARG A 20 42.30 -7.49 -0.29
C ARG A 20 41.93 -8.97 -0.37
N ASP A 21 42.79 -9.83 0.12
CA ASP A 21 42.62 -11.28 0.06
C ASP A 21 41.49 -11.73 0.98
N CYS A 22 41.40 -11.20 2.20
CA CYS A 22 40.27 -11.40 3.09
C CYS A 22 38.95 -10.92 2.48
N HIS A 23 38.96 -9.79 1.79
CA HIS A 23 37.76 -9.28 1.10
C HIS A 23 37.32 -10.23 -0.03
N GLN A 24 38.27 -10.71 -0.85
CA GLN A 24 37.98 -11.67 -1.92
C GLN A 24 37.51 -13.01 -1.37
N PHE A 25 38.10 -13.52 -0.28
CA PHE A 25 37.69 -14.71 0.39
C PHE A 25 36.24 -14.62 0.87
N VAL A 26 35.89 -13.54 1.57
CA VAL A 26 34.50 -13.31 2.05
C VAL A 26 33.53 -13.20 0.88
N LYS A 27 33.90 -12.53 -0.22
CA LYS A 27 33.05 -12.46 -1.44
C LYS A 27 32.74 -13.83 -2.05
N LYS A 28 33.65 -14.78 -1.98
CA LYS A 28 33.49 -16.14 -2.52
C LYS A 28 32.85 -17.11 -1.51
N CYS A 29 32.82 -16.78 -0.24
CA CYS A 29 32.30 -17.64 0.81
C CYS A 29 30.77 -17.62 0.83
N ILE A 30 30.11 -18.70 0.37
CA ILE A 30 28.64 -18.85 0.30
C ILE A 30 28.01 -18.56 1.67
N LYS A 31 28.54 -19.13 2.76
CA LYS A 31 28.01 -18.90 4.12
C LYS A 31 28.04 -17.41 4.51
N CYS A 32 29.15 -16.71 4.23
CA CYS A 32 29.24 -15.29 4.49
C CYS A 32 28.24 -14.48 3.66
N GLN A 33 27.99 -14.86 2.42
CA GLN A 33 27.03 -14.18 1.55
C GLN A 33 25.58 -14.44 1.99
N LEU A 34 25.19 -15.68 2.28
CA LEU A 34 23.84 -16.04 2.72
C LEU A 34 23.45 -15.37 4.06
N HIS A 35 24.41 -15.19 4.96
CA HIS A 35 24.20 -14.53 6.25
C HIS A 35 24.61 -13.05 6.27
N ALA A 36 24.92 -12.46 5.13
CA ALA A 36 25.22 -11.03 5.03
C ALA A 36 24.04 -10.18 5.55
N PRO A 37 24.30 -8.99 6.13
CA PRO A 37 23.24 -8.09 6.55
C PRO A 37 22.28 -7.78 5.40
N SER A 38 21.00 -7.63 5.72
CA SER A 38 20.01 -7.19 4.73
C SER A 38 20.32 -5.79 4.26
N ILE A 39 20.24 -5.56 2.96
CA ILE A 39 20.46 -4.25 2.38
C ILE A 39 19.10 -3.51 2.40
N HIS A 40 19.02 -2.45 3.21
CA HIS A 40 17.79 -1.67 3.34
C HIS A 40 17.66 -0.56 2.28
N ALA A 41 18.74 -0.23 1.58
CA ALA A 41 18.69 0.74 0.48
C ALA A 41 17.87 0.18 -0.70
N PRO A 42 16.87 0.91 -1.18
CA PRO A 42 16.06 0.48 -2.32
C PRO A 42 16.92 0.43 -3.59
N ALA A 43 16.61 -0.52 -4.48
CA ALA A 43 17.35 -0.75 -5.72
C ALA A 43 16.77 -0.01 -6.93
N ALA A 44 15.56 0.53 -6.82
CA ALA A 44 14.85 1.18 -7.91
C ALA A 44 14.15 2.46 -7.43
N TYR A 45 13.96 3.41 -8.34
CA TYR A 45 13.20 4.63 -8.08
C TYR A 45 11.71 4.34 -7.92
N LEU A 46 11.01 5.22 -7.21
CA LEU A 46 9.55 5.14 -7.08
C LEU A 46 8.88 5.52 -8.40
N HIS A 47 8.03 4.65 -8.89
CA HIS A 47 7.08 4.97 -9.95
C HIS A 47 5.74 5.33 -9.31
N SER A 48 5.34 6.59 -9.43
CA SER A 48 4.08 7.05 -8.86
C SER A 48 2.92 6.67 -9.76
N VAL A 49 1.95 5.96 -9.19
CA VAL A 49 0.65 5.69 -9.83
C VAL A 49 -0.27 6.87 -9.54
N SER A 50 -0.92 7.39 -10.57
CA SER A 50 -1.90 8.48 -10.46
C SER A 50 -3.19 8.12 -11.19
N SER A 51 -4.32 8.49 -10.61
CA SER A 51 -5.63 8.40 -11.26
C SER A 51 -5.98 9.76 -11.86
N PRO A 52 -6.48 9.82 -13.10
CA PRO A 52 -6.80 11.09 -13.75
C PRO A 52 -8.08 11.76 -13.22
N TRP A 53 -9.05 11.00 -12.72
CA TRP A 53 -10.30 11.48 -12.15
C TRP A 53 -10.83 10.58 -11.03
N PRO A 54 -11.78 11.05 -10.23
CA PRO A 54 -12.38 10.27 -9.14
C PRO A 54 -12.95 8.93 -9.62
N PHE A 55 -12.71 7.88 -8.81
CA PHE A 55 -13.24 6.52 -9.00
C PHE A 55 -12.75 5.77 -10.24
N SER A 56 -11.83 6.34 -11.02
CA SER A 56 -11.25 5.67 -12.18
C SER A 56 -10.34 4.51 -11.80
N MET A 57 -9.65 4.61 -10.66
CA MET A 57 -8.68 3.60 -10.23
C MET A 57 -8.82 3.32 -8.73
N TRP A 58 -8.95 2.02 -8.39
CA TRP A 58 -9.08 1.56 -7.02
C TRP A 58 -7.97 0.61 -6.62
N ALA A 59 -7.41 0.83 -5.44
CA ALA A 59 -6.46 -0.09 -4.81
C ALA A 59 -7.20 -0.99 -3.81
N PHE A 60 -6.98 -2.30 -3.91
CA PHE A 60 -7.55 -3.31 -3.02
C PHE A 60 -6.49 -3.94 -2.14
N ASP A 61 -6.85 -4.18 -0.89
CA ASP A 61 -5.99 -4.91 0.03
C ASP A 61 -6.83 -5.62 1.10
N VAL A 62 -6.29 -6.72 1.62
CA VAL A 62 -6.91 -7.50 2.69
C VAL A 62 -6.05 -7.42 3.92
N VAL A 63 -6.67 -7.07 5.02
CA VAL A 63 -6.02 -7.02 6.33
C VAL A 63 -6.49 -8.18 7.20
N GLY A 64 -5.55 -8.87 7.81
CA GLY A 64 -5.79 -9.95 8.75
C GLY A 64 -4.82 -11.13 8.60
N PRO A 65 -4.98 -12.18 9.41
CA PRO A 65 -6.04 -12.35 10.41
C PRO A 65 -5.87 -11.45 11.63
N ILE A 66 -6.97 -10.80 12.06
CA ILE A 66 -7.02 -9.99 13.28
C ILE A 66 -7.30 -10.88 14.47
N ASN A 67 -6.52 -10.72 15.54
CA ASN A 67 -6.65 -11.44 16.79
C ASN A 67 -6.82 -10.45 17.96
N PRO A 68 -7.83 -10.66 18.83
CA PRO A 68 -8.83 -11.73 18.83
C PRO A 68 -9.85 -11.56 17.68
N PRO A 69 -10.52 -12.66 17.25
CA PRO A 69 -11.61 -12.58 16.29
C PRO A 69 -12.75 -11.71 16.84
N ALA A 70 -13.46 -11.03 15.94
CA ALA A 70 -14.65 -10.28 16.31
C ALA A 70 -15.74 -11.17 16.92
N SER A 71 -16.70 -10.59 17.66
CA SER A 71 -17.80 -11.29 18.30
C SER A 71 -18.64 -12.12 17.32
N ASN A 72 -18.76 -11.68 16.06
CA ASN A 72 -19.44 -12.40 14.98
C ASN A 72 -18.52 -13.40 14.23
N GLY A 73 -17.28 -13.62 14.69
CA GLY A 73 -16.30 -14.52 14.11
C GLY A 73 -15.52 -13.94 12.93
N HIS A 74 -15.66 -12.65 12.60
CA HIS A 74 -14.86 -12.02 11.55
C HIS A 74 -13.39 -11.92 11.99
N ARG A 75 -12.48 -12.14 11.04
CA ARG A 75 -11.03 -12.13 11.26
C ARG A 75 -10.29 -11.24 10.26
N TYR A 76 -10.98 -10.80 9.21
CA TYR A 76 -10.39 -10.04 8.12
C TYR A 76 -11.25 -8.82 7.82
N PHE A 77 -10.65 -7.81 7.21
CA PHE A 77 -11.40 -6.84 6.44
C PHE A 77 -10.78 -6.66 5.06
N LEU A 78 -11.65 -6.46 4.06
CA LEU A 78 -11.30 -6.10 2.70
C LEU A 78 -11.55 -4.62 2.55
N ALA A 79 -10.54 -3.87 2.10
CA ALA A 79 -10.66 -2.43 1.84
C ALA A 79 -10.35 -2.11 0.38
N ALA A 80 -11.07 -1.12 -0.15
CA ALA A 80 -10.84 -0.53 -1.45
C ALA A 80 -10.65 0.98 -1.29
N THR A 81 -9.55 1.52 -1.84
CA THR A 81 -9.20 2.95 -1.76
C THR A 81 -9.18 3.54 -3.15
N ASP A 82 -9.95 4.60 -3.40
CA ASP A 82 -9.85 5.38 -4.63
C ASP A 82 -8.53 6.17 -4.68
N TYR A 83 -7.82 6.04 -5.80
CA TYR A 83 -6.51 6.69 -5.97
C TYR A 83 -6.60 8.22 -6.03
N PHE A 84 -7.69 8.77 -6.52
CA PHE A 84 -7.87 10.21 -6.66
C PHE A 84 -8.32 10.86 -5.34
N THR A 85 -9.53 10.55 -4.88
CA THR A 85 -10.16 11.18 -3.72
C THR A 85 -9.65 10.68 -2.37
N LYS A 86 -8.96 9.54 -2.36
CA LYS A 86 -8.60 8.77 -1.15
C LYS A 86 -9.84 8.23 -0.41
N TRP A 87 -10.99 8.19 -1.06
CA TRP A 87 -12.17 7.56 -0.50
C TRP A 87 -11.95 6.08 -0.25
N VAL A 88 -12.51 5.58 0.85
CA VAL A 88 -12.35 4.18 1.25
C VAL A 88 -13.69 3.53 1.49
N GLU A 89 -13.87 2.35 0.91
CA GLU A 89 -14.91 1.40 1.25
C GLU A 89 -14.27 0.18 1.91
N ALA A 90 -14.91 -0.40 2.93
CA ALA A 90 -14.43 -1.62 3.54
C ALA A 90 -15.58 -2.48 4.07
N ILE A 91 -15.35 -3.80 4.08
CA ILE A 91 -16.22 -4.79 4.71
C ILE A 91 -15.40 -5.73 5.59
N THR A 92 -16.01 -6.22 6.65
CA THR A 92 -15.41 -7.23 7.52
C THR A 92 -15.83 -8.64 7.11
N LEU A 93 -14.93 -9.62 7.21
CA LEU A 93 -15.12 -10.98 6.68
C LEU A 93 -14.64 -12.05 7.68
N LYS A 94 -15.30 -13.22 7.69
CA LYS A 94 -14.84 -14.42 8.40
C LYS A 94 -13.69 -15.09 7.65
N THR A 95 -13.87 -15.26 6.33
CA THR A 95 -12.91 -15.86 5.41
C THR A 95 -12.78 -14.97 4.17
N VAL A 96 -11.62 -14.98 3.52
CA VAL A 96 -11.38 -14.22 2.31
C VAL A 96 -11.39 -15.16 1.11
N GLU A 97 -12.48 -15.10 0.35
CA GLU A 97 -12.68 -15.88 -0.86
C GLU A 97 -12.96 -14.98 -2.06
N GLY A 98 -12.66 -15.45 -3.26
CA GLY A 98 -12.89 -14.68 -4.48
C GLY A 98 -14.33 -14.22 -4.68
N GLN A 99 -15.32 -15.00 -4.23
CA GLN A 99 -16.73 -14.60 -4.28
C GLN A 99 -17.06 -13.41 -3.38
N HIS A 100 -16.43 -13.30 -2.22
CA HIS A 100 -16.61 -12.16 -1.32
C HIS A 100 -16.02 -10.89 -1.94
N VAL A 101 -14.86 -11.00 -2.59
CA VAL A 101 -14.23 -9.87 -3.31
C VAL A 101 -15.12 -9.40 -4.46
N VAL A 102 -15.59 -10.31 -5.30
CA VAL A 102 -16.46 -9.97 -6.44
C VAL A 102 -17.77 -9.35 -5.97
N SER A 103 -18.41 -9.90 -4.92
CA SER A 103 -19.62 -9.35 -4.33
C SER A 103 -19.40 -7.94 -3.77
N PHE A 104 -18.27 -7.72 -3.10
CA PHE A 104 -17.89 -6.41 -2.57
C PHE A 104 -17.71 -5.38 -3.69
N ILE A 105 -16.95 -5.73 -4.74
CA ILE A 105 -16.74 -4.84 -5.89
C ILE A 105 -18.09 -4.47 -6.51
N HIS A 106 -18.94 -5.45 -6.76
CA HIS A 106 -20.24 -5.20 -7.38
C HIS A 106 -21.12 -4.28 -6.51
N LYS A 107 -21.32 -4.61 -5.23
CA LYS A 107 -22.26 -3.92 -4.35
C LYS A 107 -21.74 -2.56 -3.87
N ASN A 108 -20.46 -2.49 -3.51
CA ASN A 108 -19.90 -1.32 -2.83
C ASN A 108 -19.22 -0.34 -3.79
N LEU A 109 -18.81 -0.81 -4.99
CA LEU A 109 -18.14 0.06 -5.94
C LEU A 109 -18.99 0.26 -7.20
N LEU A 110 -19.24 -0.80 -8.00
CA LEU A 110 -19.91 -0.64 -9.29
C LEU A 110 -21.30 0.00 -9.16
N CYS A 111 -22.10 -0.47 -8.20
CA CYS A 111 -23.45 0.06 -7.97
C CYS A 111 -23.50 1.45 -7.33
N ARG A 112 -22.36 1.97 -6.83
CA ARG A 112 -22.30 3.27 -6.12
C ARG A 112 -21.50 4.34 -6.84
N PHE A 113 -20.40 3.95 -7.47
CA PHE A 113 -19.43 4.88 -8.06
C PHE A 113 -19.24 4.66 -9.57
N GLY A 114 -19.89 3.63 -10.13
CA GLY A 114 -19.72 3.25 -11.54
C GLY A 114 -18.56 2.27 -11.76
N ILE A 115 -18.29 1.99 -13.03
CA ILE A 115 -17.27 1.02 -13.45
C ILE A 115 -15.91 1.72 -13.47
N PRO A 116 -14.91 1.25 -12.68
CA PRO A 116 -13.56 1.80 -12.74
C PRO A 116 -12.85 1.33 -14.02
N HIS A 117 -11.86 2.12 -14.45
CA HIS A 117 -10.98 1.71 -15.54
C HIS A 117 -9.95 0.69 -15.04
N ASP A 118 -9.37 0.94 -13.86
CA ASP A 118 -8.28 0.14 -13.30
C ASP A 118 -8.57 -0.34 -11.88
N ILE A 119 -8.12 -1.55 -11.58
CA ILE A 119 -8.04 -2.11 -10.25
C ILE A 119 -6.61 -2.54 -9.98
N VAL A 120 -6.07 -2.19 -8.81
CA VAL A 120 -4.75 -2.59 -8.34
C VAL A 120 -4.91 -3.46 -7.09
N SER A 121 -4.29 -4.63 -7.06
CA SER A 121 -4.27 -5.51 -5.89
C SER A 121 -2.92 -6.21 -5.73
N ASP A 122 -2.75 -6.94 -4.64
CA ASP A 122 -1.67 -7.91 -4.53
C ASP A 122 -1.94 -9.18 -5.36
N ASN A 123 -1.01 -10.14 -5.33
CA ASN A 123 -1.13 -11.43 -6.01
C ASN A 123 -1.88 -12.50 -5.19
N GLY A 124 -2.62 -12.12 -4.15
CA GLY A 124 -3.38 -13.05 -3.33
C GLY A 124 -4.39 -13.89 -4.16
N THR A 125 -4.57 -15.15 -3.79
CA THR A 125 -5.46 -16.08 -4.50
C THR A 125 -6.92 -15.58 -4.52
N HIS A 126 -7.32 -14.80 -3.53
CA HIS A 126 -8.63 -14.17 -3.44
C HIS A 126 -8.84 -13.06 -4.50
N PHE A 127 -7.77 -12.48 -5.06
CA PHE A 127 -7.81 -11.55 -6.21
C PHE A 127 -7.46 -12.27 -7.52
N LYS A 128 -6.52 -13.22 -7.49
CA LYS A 128 -6.06 -13.95 -8.68
C LYS A 128 -6.86 -15.24 -8.87
N ASN A 129 -8.13 -15.11 -9.29
CA ASN A 129 -9.01 -16.24 -9.54
C ASN A 129 -9.91 -16.00 -10.76
N GLU A 130 -10.61 -17.04 -11.20
CA GLU A 130 -11.46 -16.99 -12.39
C GLU A 130 -12.65 -16.04 -12.22
N LYS A 131 -13.29 -16.00 -11.04
CA LYS A 131 -14.44 -15.13 -10.77
C LYS A 131 -14.07 -13.66 -10.93
N MET A 132 -12.90 -13.25 -10.42
CA MET A 132 -12.38 -11.90 -10.56
C MET A 132 -12.02 -11.58 -12.02
N ARG A 133 -11.40 -12.52 -12.73
CA ARG A 133 -11.08 -12.38 -14.15
C ARG A 133 -12.34 -12.17 -14.99
N ASN A 134 -13.39 -12.98 -14.73
CA ASN A 134 -14.68 -12.88 -15.44
C ASN A 134 -15.37 -11.54 -15.15
N LEU A 135 -15.33 -11.04 -13.90
CA LEU A 135 -15.85 -9.71 -13.56
C LEU A 135 -15.12 -8.62 -14.34
N CYS A 136 -13.80 -8.64 -14.32
CA CYS A 136 -12.97 -7.65 -15.02
C CYS A 136 -13.19 -7.69 -16.53
N HIS A 137 -13.25 -8.87 -17.14
CA HIS A 137 -13.51 -9.04 -18.55
C HIS A 137 -14.92 -8.52 -18.94
N LYS A 138 -15.95 -8.88 -18.15
CA LYS A 138 -17.34 -8.45 -18.38
C LYS A 138 -17.49 -6.93 -18.41
N HIS A 139 -16.79 -6.24 -17.51
CA HIS A 139 -16.89 -4.80 -17.33
C HIS A 139 -15.74 -4.02 -17.98
N LYS A 140 -14.85 -4.69 -18.71
CA LYS A 140 -13.64 -4.11 -19.36
C LYS A 140 -12.72 -3.38 -18.38
N ILE A 141 -12.61 -3.88 -17.16
CA ILE A 141 -11.74 -3.35 -16.11
C ILE A 141 -10.34 -3.93 -16.27
N GLN A 142 -9.31 -3.10 -16.22
CA GLN A 142 -7.93 -3.55 -16.21
C GLN A 142 -7.49 -3.90 -14.78
N HIS A 143 -7.06 -5.13 -14.56
CA HIS A 143 -6.60 -5.59 -13.26
C HIS A 143 -5.08 -5.68 -13.23
N HIS A 144 -4.47 -4.83 -12.42
CA HIS A 144 -3.02 -4.76 -12.23
C HIS A 144 -2.65 -5.43 -10.91
N PHE A 145 -1.62 -6.28 -10.95
CA PHE A 145 -1.07 -6.93 -9.77
C PHE A 145 0.24 -6.27 -9.36
N SER A 146 0.37 -5.89 -8.09
CA SER A 146 1.64 -5.47 -7.53
C SER A 146 2.60 -6.65 -7.46
N ALA A 147 3.85 -6.47 -7.88
CA ALA A 147 4.83 -7.55 -7.77
C ALA A 147 5.09 -7.88 -6.29
N PRO A 148 5.23 -9.17 -5.91
CA PRO A 148 5.48 -9.59 -4.54
C PRO A 148 6.72 -8.96 -3.92
N TYR A 149 7.71 -8.62 -4.75
CA TYR A 149 8.98 -8.00 -4.36
C TYR A 149 9.00 -6.48 -4.51
N TYR A 150 7.91 -5.88 -5.02
CA TYR A 150 7.73 -4.44 -5.17
C TYR A 150 6.35 -4.02 -4.62
N PRO A 151 6.13 -4.14 -3.29
CA PRO A 151 4.85 -3.85 -2.65
C PRO A 151 4.44 -2.38 -2.78
N GLN A 152 5.36 -1.51 -3.20
CA GLN A 152 5.11 -0.07 -3.40
C GLN A 152 4.05 0.20 -4.47
N GLY A 153 3.79 -0.74 -5.39
CA GLY A 153 2.68 -0.67 -6.35
C GLY A 153 1.31 -0.58 -5.68
N ASN A 154 1.11 -1.16 -4.48
CA ASN A 154 -0.10 -1.07 -3.67
C ASN A 154 0.07 -0.20 -2.39
N GLY A 155 1.12 0.61 -2.33
CA GLY A 155 1.50 1.38 -1.14
C GLY A 155 0.41 2.35 -0.65
N GLN A 156 -0.52 2.76 -1.51
CA GLN A 156 -1.65 3.59 -1.12
C GLN A 156 -2.66 2.79 -0.28
N ALA A 157 -3.03 1.58 -0.69
CA ALA A 157 -3.93 0.71 0.08
C ALA A 157 -3.30 0.36 1.44
N GLU A 158 -2.00 0.00 1.46
CA GLU A 158 -1.28 -0.28 2.70
C GLU A 158 -1.26 0.91 3.66
N ALA A 159 -1.00 2.13 3.15
CA ALA A 159 -1.00 3.34 3.96
C ALA A 159 -2.39 3.63 4.55
N THR A 160 -3.44 3.45 3.75
CA THR A 160 -4.83 3.59 4.18
C THR A 160 -5.17 2.58 5.27
N ASN A 161 -4.85 1.30 5.07
CA ASN A 161 -5.12 0.24 6.03
C ASN A 161 -4.41 0.48 7.36
N LYS A 162 -3.17 0.97 7.36
CA LYS A 162 -2.46 1.37 8.58
C LYS A 162 -3.18 2.46 9.36
N ILE A 163 -3.82 3.41 8.66
CA ILE A 163 -4.61 4.46 9.32
C ILE A 163 -5.89 3.87 9.89
N LEU A 164 -6.62 3.05 9.14
CA LEU A 164 -7.84 2.38 9.62
C LEU A 164 -7.57 1.52 10.85
N ILE A 165 -6.49 0.73 10.82
CA ILE A 165 -6.06 -0.08 11.98
C ILE A 165 -5.81 0.81 13.20
N ARG A 166 -5.06 1.91 13.06
CA ARG A 166 -4.79 2.84 14.16
C ARG A 166 -6.05 3.50 14.72
N VAL A 167 -7.04 3.77 13.88
CA VAL A 167 -8.33 4.31 14.34
C VAL A 167 -9.09 3.22 15.12
N LEU A 168 -9.12 1.99 14.59
CA LEU A 168 -9.74 0.86 15.27
C LEU A 168 -9.07 0.57 16.63
N GLU A 169 -7.74 0.51 16.68
CA GLU A 169 -6.98 0.30 17.94
C GLU A 169 -7.34 1.30 19.04
N ARG A 170 -7.75 2.52 18.65
CA ARG A 170 -8.14 3.59 19.61
C ARG A 170 -9.62 3.58 19.97
N THR A 171 -10.46 2.93 19.17
CA THR A 171 -11.93 2.97 19.33
C THR A 171 -12.52 1.67 19.82
N VAL A 172 -11.76 0.57 19.70
CA VAL A 172 -12.15 -0.77 20.18
C VAL A 172 -12.03 -0.83 21.70
N GLU A 173 -13.08 -1.29 22.36
CA GLU A 173 -13.19 -1.36 23.83
C GLU A 173 -12.90 -2.78 24.34
N THR A 174 -13.51 -3.78 23.70
CA THR A 174 -13.46 -5.19 24.15
C THR A 174 -12.48 -6.05 23.37
N GLY A 175 -11.86 -5.50 22.32
CA GLY A 175 -11.03 -6.25 21.38
C GLY A 175 -11.82 -7.16 20.43
N ARG A 176 -13.14 -7.30 20.62
CA ARG A 176 -14.03 -8.14 19.79
C ARG A 176 -15.12 -7.37 19.07
N ASP A 177 -15.27 -6.08 19.35
CA ASP A 177 -16.26 -5.17 18.76
C ASP A 177 -15.73 -4.41 17.53
N TRP A 178 -14.51 -4.69 17.08
CA TRP A 178 -13.86 -3.97 15.99
C TRP A 178 -14.65 -3.99 14.66
N HIS A 179 -15.45 -5.02 14.43
CA HIS A 179 -16.28 -5.12 13.22
C HIS A 179 -17.42 -4.09 13.24
N GLU A 180 -17.98 -3.77 14.40
CA GLU A 180 -18.99 -2.72 14.58
C GLU A 180 -18.35 -1.33 14.48
N LYS A 181 -17.17 -1.15 15.09
CA LYS A 181 -16.41 0.10 15.05
C LYS A 181 -15.83 0.44 13.66
N MET A 182 -15.83 -0.52 12.71
CA MET A 182 -15.34 -0.30 11.34
C MET A 182 -16.06 0.86 10.65
N HIS A 183 -17.36 1.01 10.81
CA HIS A 183 -18.12 2.12 10.21
C HIS A 183 -17.68 3.48 10.78
N ASN A 184 -17.40 3.54 12.08
CA ASN A 184 -16.89 4.75 12.74
C ASN A 184 -15.46 5.07 12.26
N ALA A 185 -14.63 4.05 12.07
CA ALA A 185 -13.28 4.21 11.54
C ALA A 185 -13.29 4.75 10.10
N LEU A 186 -14.17 4.23 9.25
CA LEU A 186 -14.38 4.73 7.89
C LEU A 186 -14.87 6.18 7.89
N TRP A 187 -15.80 6.51 8.76
CA TRP A 187 -16.29 7.87 8.89
C TRP A 187 -15.18 8.83 9.32
N ALA A 188 -14.45 8.51 10.38
CA ALA A 188 -13.30 9.30 10.82
C ALA A 188 -12.25 9.47 9.71
N TYR A 189 -11.97 8.41 8.96
CA TYR A 189 -11.05 8.46 7.83
C TYR A 189 -11.53 9.41 6.74
N ARG A 190 -12.81 9.31 6.33
CA ARG A 190 -13.41 10.07 5.23
C ARG A 190 -13.53 11.57 5.53
N THR A 191 -13.61 11.93 6.81
CA THR A 191 -13.77 13.31 7.28
C THR A 191 -12.49 13.96 7.76
N THR A 192 -11.36 13.26 7.69
CA THR A 192 -10.04 13.80 8.07
C THR A 192 -9.27 14.21 6.81
N ILE A 193 -8.65 15.40 6.83
CA ILE A 193 -7.80 15.90 5.75
C ILE A 193 -6.67 14.90 5.46
N ARG A 194 -6.47 14.59 4.18
CA ARG A 194 -5.38 13.75 3.72
C ARG A 194 -4.21 14.60 3.24
N THR A 195 -3.03 14.36 3.80
CA THR A 195 -1.80 15.11 3.45
C THR A 195 -1.53 15.17 1.93
N PRO A 196 -1.73 14.08 1.14
CA PRO A 196 -1.47 14.14 -0.29
C PRO A 196 -2.40 15.10 -1.05
N THR A 197 -3.67 15.19 -0.68
CA THR A 197 -4.70 15.98 -1.40
C THR A 197 -4.98 17.32 -0.75
N ASN A 198 -4.54 17.52 0.49
CA ASN A 198 -4.87 18.67 1.34
C ASN A 198 -6.38 18.93 1.50
N ALA A 199 -7.19 17.88 1.30
CA ALA A 199 -8.64 17.90 1.41
C ALA A 199 -9.14 16.63 2.10
N THR A 200 -10.39 16.64 2.59
CA THR A 200 -11.01 15.40 3.08
C THR A 200 -11.52 14.56 1.89
N PRO A 201 -11.49 13.22 1.99
CA PRO A 201 -12.11 12.37 0.97
C PRO A 201 -13.58 12.72 0.72
N ALA A 202 -14.31 13.06 1.77
CA ALA A 202 -15.72 13.45 1.68
C ALA A 202 -15.94 14.74 0.88
N GLU A 203 -15.08 15.73 1.07
CA GLU A 203 -15.14 16.97 0.32
C GLU A 203 -14.90 16.76 -1.18
N LEU A 204 -13.93 15.88 -1.55
CA LEU A 204 -13.64 15.57 -2.95
C LEU A 204 -14.73 14.73 -3.63
N VAL A 205 -15.50 13.97 -2.84
CA VAL A 205 -16.63 13.15 -3.35
C VAL A 205 -17.90 13.97 -3.45
N TYR A 206 -18.27 14.68 -2.38
CA TYR A 206 -19.56 15.33 -2.24
C TYR A 206 -19.54 16.87 -2.45
N GLY A 207 -18.36 17.46 -2.60
CA GLY A 207 -18.19 18.91 -2.75
C GLY A 207 -18.32 19.72 -1.46
N THR A 208 -18.58 19.05 -0.34
CA THR A 208 -18.77 19.67 0.97
C THR A 208 -18.27 18.78 2.09
N GLU A 209 -17.94 19.39 3.22
CA GLU A 209 -17.61 18.65 4.44
C GLU A 209 -18.85 17.89 4.97
N ILE A 210 -18.63 16.71 5.48
CA ILE A 210 -19.64 15.92 6.17
C ILE A 210 -19.81 16.49 7.58
N VAL A 211 -21.06 16.51 8.04
CA VAL A 211 -21.40 16.92 9.41
C VAL A 211 -20.87 15.89 10.40
N LEU A 212 -20.08 16.34 11.34
CA LEU A 212 -19.54 15.52 12.44
C LEU A 212 -20.51 15.54 13.63
N PRO A 213 -20.55 14.47 14.47
CA PRO A 213 -21.38 14.45 15.67
C PRO A 213 -21.16 15.60 16.61
N LEU A 214 -19.92 16.11 16.69
CA LEU A 214 -19.56 17.27 17.48
C LEU A 214 -20.31 18.55 17.05
N HIS A 215 -20.60 18.66 15.77
CA HIS A 215 -21.38 19.78 15.22
C HIS A 215 -22.87 19.69 15.59
N VAL A 216 -23.38 18.48 15.87
CA VAL A 216 -24.74 18.24 16.35
C VAL A 216 -24.85 18.56 17.85
N GLN A 217 -23.81 18.26 18.62
CA GLN A 217 -23.81 18.52 20.08
C GLN A 217 -23.51 19.99 20.43
N LYS A 218 -22.68 20.65 19.63
CA LYS A 218 -22.39 22.08 19.75
C LYS A 218 -22.61 22.69 18.37
N PRO A 219 -23.75 23.35 18.12
CA PRO A 219 -23.97 24.01 16.84
C PRO A 219 -22.87 25.02 16.61
N ALA A 220 -21.89 24.60 15.78
CA ALA A 220 -20.90 25.55 15.28
C ALA A 220 -21.66 26.64 14.51
N MET A 221 -21.20 27.90 14.60
CA MET A 221 -21.87 29.04 13.95
C MET A 221 -22.15 28.79 12.45
N LYS A 222 -21.36 27.96 11.77
CA LYS A 222 -21.61 27.49 10.41
C LYS A 222 -22.94 26.69 10.27
N PHE A 223 -23.33 25.94 11.30
CA PHE A 223 -24.49 25.05 11.24
C PHE A 223 -25.76 25.80 11.60
N ALA A 224 -25.71 26.67 12.62
CA ALA A 224 -26.82 27.57 12.94
C ALA A 224 -27.17 28.44 11.74
N ALA A 225 -26.18 29.00 11.05
CA ALA A 225 -26.37 29.78 9.83
C ALA A 225 -26.95 28.97 8.64
N LEU A 226 -26.77 27.65 8.60
CA LEU A 226 -27.33 26.77 7.56
C LEU A 226 -28.76 26.35 7.86
N ILE A 227 -29.13 26.16 9.13
CA ILE A 227 -30.48 25.79 9.57
C ILE A 227 -31.43 27.00 9.47
N GLU A 228 -30.95 28.20 9.72
CA GLU A 228 -31.74 29.42 9.63
C GLU A 228 -31.86 29.97 8.20
N LEU A 229 -31.18 29.41 7.23
CA LEU A 229 -31.27 29.86 5.84
C LEU A 229 -32.60 29.40 5.20
N PRO A 230 -33.34 30.30 4.54
CA PRO A 230 -34.48 29.92 3.70
C PRO A 230 -34.05 28.87 2.66
N ILE A 231 -34.94 27.93 2.36
CA ILE A 231 -34.66 26.78 1.44
C ILE A 231 -34.00 27.24 0.13
N ASN A 232 -34.45 28.35 -0.45
CA ASN A 232 -33.90 28.90 -1.68
C ASN A 232 -32.42 29.35 -1.52
N LYS A 233 -32.04 29.93 -0.38
CA LYS A 233 -30.64 30.29 -0.11
C LYS A 233 -29.76 29.07 0.16
N TYR A 234 -30.29 28.06 0.83
CA TYR A 234 -29.60 26.77 1.03
C TYR A 234 -29.30 26.08 -0.29
N GLN A 235 -30.33 25.94 -1.17
CA GLN A 235 -30.19 25.33 -2.49
C GLN A 235 -29.17 26.08 -3.35
N LYS A 236 -29.23 27.42 -3.39
CA LYS A 236 -28.27 28.24 -4.13
C LYS A 236 -26.85 28.03 -3.63
N LYS A 237 -26.63 28.01 -2.30
CA LYS A 237 -25.33 27.75 -1.71
C LYS A 237 -24.83 26.35 -2.05
N ARG A 238 -25.71 25.35 -2.06
CA ARG A 238 -25.38 23.98 -2.43
C ARG A 238 -24.97 23.86 -3.90
N LEU A 239 -25.69 24.52 -4.80
CA LEU A 239 -25.31 24.56 -6.22
C LEU A 239 -23.93 25.21 -6.40
N THR A 240 -23.68 26.37 -5.78
CA THR A 240 -22.34 27.00 -5.82
C THR A 240 -21.24 26.08 -5.32
N GLN A 241 -21.50 25.27 -4.27
CA GLN A 241 -20.50 24.29 -3.78
C GLN A 241 -20.25 23.16 -4.78
N LEU A 242 -21.28 22.73 -5.52
CA LEU A 242 -21.14 21.73 -6.57
C LEU A 242 -20.42 22.28 -7.80
N ASP A 243 -20.70 23.53 -8.18
CA ASP A 243 -20.00 24.22 -9.27
C ASP A 243 -18.50 24.36 -9.00
N LEU A 244 -18.13 24.60 -7.74
CA LEU A 244 -16.72 24.68 -7.30
C LEU A 244 -16.06 23.29 -7.07
N LEU A 245 -16.78 22.20 -7.20
CA LEU A 245 -16.23 20.86 -6.92
C LEU A 245 -15.08 20.50 -7.86
N ASP A 246 -15.21 20.79 -9.13
CA ASP A 246 -14.18 20.46 -10.12
C ASP A 246 -12.92 21.29 -9.91
N GLU A 247 -13.05 22.56 -9.50
CA GLU A 247 -11.90 23.38 -9.10
C GLU A 247 -11.19 22.80 -7.87
N LYS A 248 -11.94 22.37 -6.85
CA LYS A 248 -11.38 21.72 -5.65
C LYS A 248 -10.64 20.41 -5.99
N ARG A 249 -11.19 19.61 -6.92
CA ARG A 249 -10.57 18.40 -7.42
C ARG A 249 -9.27 18.69 -8.16
N LEU A 250 -9.26 19.74 -8.99
CA LEU A 250 -8.05 20.20 -9.66
C LEU A 250 -6.97 20.59 -8.67
N GLN A 251 -7.29 21.44 -7.69
CA GLN A 251 -6.36 21.84 -6.62
C GLN A 251 -5.83 20.64 -5.84
N ALA A 252 -6.70 19.66 -5.52
CA ALA A 252 -6.28 18.43 -4.85
C ALA A 252 -5.35 17.56 -5.71
N ALA A 253 -5.56 17.51 -7.03
CA ALA A 253 -4.69 16.82 -7.96
C ALA A 253 -3.30 17.46 -8.05
N GLU A 254 -3.24 18.78 -8.11
CA GLU A 254 -1.98 19.56 -8.07
C GLU A 254 -1.21 19.32 -6.77
N HIS A 255 -1.89 19.42 -5.63
CA HIS A 255 -1.29 19.10 -4.32
C HIS A 255 -0.75 17.66 -4.28
N ALA A 256 -1.52 16.70 -4.80
CA ALA A 256 -1.10 15.31 -4.84
C ALA A 256 0.12 15.10 -5.75
N GLU A 257 0.24 15.83 -6.85
CA GLU A 257 1.41 15.79 -7.73
C GLU A 257 2.65 16.34 -7.03
N VAL A 258 2.54 17.51 -6.42
CA VAL A 258 3.64 18.14 -5.65
C VAL A 258 4.09 17.22 -4.51
N TYR A 259 3.15 16.63 -3.78
CA TYR A 259 3.44 15.68 -2.71
C TYR A 259 4.19 14.45 -3.24
N ARG A 260 3.72 13.83 -4.32
CA ARG A 260 4.39 12.68 -4.97
C ARG A 260 5.80 13.02 -5.40
N LYS A 261 6.02 14.17 -6.06
CA LYS A 261 7.35 14.65 -6.47
C LYS A 261 8.29 14.86 -5.27
N ARG A 262 7.76 15.34 -4.14
CA ARG A 262 8.53 15.51 -2.89
C ARG A 262 8.94 14.16 -2.32
N VAL A 263 8.01 13.22 -2.21
CA VAL A 263 8.27 11.86 -1.71
C VAL A 263 9.27 11.14 -2.62
N ALA A 264 9.07 11.19 -3.93
CA ALA A 264 9.98 10.57 -4.90
C ALA A 264 11.41 11.14 -4.81
N ARG A 265 11.57 12.46 -4.67
CA ARG A 265 12.87 13.10 -4.46
C ARG A 265 13.54 12.68 -3.15
N HIS A 266 12.77 12.57 -2.06
CA HIS A 266 13.32 12.11 -0.79
C HIS A 266 13.77 10.65 -0.88
N TYR A 267 12.94 9.81 -1.46
CA TYR A 267 13.25 8.39 -1.66
C TYR A 267 14.44 8.17 -2.59
N ALA A 268 14.55 8.94 -3.66
CA ALA A 268 15.66 8.87 -4.62
C ALA A 268 17.05 9.07 -3.97
N LYS A 269 17.11 9.84 -2.88
CA LYS A 269 18.38 10.03 -2.13
C LYS A 269 18.87 8.74 -1.47
N SER A 270 17.99 7.79 -1.18
CA SER A 270 18.33 6.52 -0.56
C SER A 270 18.51 5.37 -1.56
N VAL A 271 18.22 5.61 -2.84
CA VAL A 271 18.31 4.59 -3.89
C VAL A 271 19.77 4.31 -4.21
N ILE A 272 20.13 3.02 -4.15
CA ILE A 272 21.40 2.50 -4.66
C ILE A 272 21.06 1.60 -5.83
N GLU A 273 21.18 2.11 -7.04
CA GLU A 273 20.88 1.33 -8.26
C GLU A 273 21.77 0.09 -8.31
N ARG A 274 21.13 -1.04 -8.59
CA ARG A 274 21.79 -2.31 -8.85
C ARG A 274 21.31 -2.79 -10.21
N LYS A 275 22.22 -2.87 -11.15
CA LYS A 275 21.93 -3.35 -12.50
C LYS A 275 22.62 -4.69 -12.68
N PHE A 276 21.86 -5.68 -13.06
CA PHE A 276 22.35 -7.02 -13.38
C PHE A 276 22.13 -7.28 -14.87
N GLN A 277 23.05 -8.07 -15.44
CA GLN A 277 22.97 -8.51 -16.82
C GLN A 277 22.45 -9.97 -16.88
N VAL A 278 22.02 -10.38 -18.06
CA VAL A 278 21.68 -11.79 -18.30
C VAL A 278 22.91 -12.66 -18.02
N ASN A 279 22.72 -13.78 -17.35
CA ASN A 279 23.73 -14.72 -16.84
C ASN A 279 24.49 -14.27 -15.57
N ASP A 280 24.17 -13.12 -14.98
CA ASP A 280 24.73 -12.77 -13.67
C ASP A 280 24.20 -13.71 -12.58
N LEU A 281 25.10 -14.10 -11.66
CA LEU A 281 24.74 -14.84 -10.45
C LEU A 281 24.31 -13.84 -9.35
N VAL A 282 23.12 -14.01 -8.81
CA VAL A 282 22.54 -13.13 -7.82
C VAL A 282 21.97 -13.89 -6.62
N LEU A 283 21.96 -13.23 -5.48
CA LEU A 283 21.26 -13.72 -4.29
C LEU A 283 19.96 -12.94 -4.12
N ARG A 284 18.90 -13.62 -3.72
CA ARG A 284 17.58 -13.04 -3.43
C ARG A 284 17.43 -12.82 -1.92
N SER A 285 16.96 -11.65 -1.52
CA SER A 285 16.68 -11.34 -0.11
C SER A 285 15.41 -12.07 0.34
N ILE A 286 15.48 -12.75 1.50
CA ILE A 286 14.32 -13.43 2.12
C ILE A 286 13.45 -12.47 2.93
N VAL A 287 13.94 -11.25 3.23
CA VAL A 287 13.28 -10.25 4.10
C VAL A 287 11.89 -9.81 3.63
N PRO A 288 11.58 -9.66 2.32
CA PRO A 288 10.25 -9.25 1.87
C PRO A 288 9.14 -10.28 2.13
N LEU A 289 9.47 -11.55 2.30
CA LEU A 289 8.51 -12.62 2.56
C LEU A 289 8.13 -12.66 4.04
N ARG A 290 7.25 -11.76 4.47
CA ARG A 290 6.75 -11.61 5.86
C ARG A 290 6.07 -12.87 6.45
N SER A 291 5.95 -13.95 5.70
CA SER A 291 5.16 -15.13 6.06
C SER A 291 5.95 -16.30 6.65
N ARG A 292 7.29 -16.24 6.75
CA ARG A 292 8.06 -17.30 7.40
C ARG A 292 8.65 -16.83 8.73
N PRO A 293 8.32 -17.47 9.88
CA PRO A 293 9.02 -17.21 11.11
C PRO A 293 10.50 -17.54 10.91
N LYS A 294 11.35 -16.51 10.87
CA LYS A 294 12.79 -16.72 10.80
C LYS A 294 13.26 -17.25 12.14
N GLY A 295 13.73 -18.48 12.20
CA GLY A 295 14.54 -18.93 13.31
C GLY A 295 15.77 -18.02 13.46
N LYS A 296 16.30 -17.88 14.70
CA LYS A 296 17.46 -17.03 15.03
C LYS A 296 18.67 -17.22 14.10
N TRP A 297 18.80 -18.39 13.48
CA TRP A 297 19.91 -18.81 12.62
C TRP A 297 19.57 -18.87 11.13
N ALA A 298 18.38 -18.42 10.74
CA ALA A 298 17.98 -18.44 9.34
C ALA A 298 18.81 -17.47 8.50
N PRO A 299 19.18 -17.84 7.25
CA PRO A 299 19.89 -16.94 6.35
C PRO A 299 19.02 -15.75 5.95
N ASN A 300 19.66 -14.64 5.59
CA ASN A 300 18.99 -13.45 5.07
C ASN A 300 18.82 -13.47 3.56
N TRP A 301 19.60 -14.30 2.88
CA TRP A 301 19.66 -14.42 1.43
C TRP A 301 19.51 -15.87 0.99
N GLU A 302 19.00 -16.07 -0.18
CA GLU A 302 18.86 -17.40 -0.83
C GLU A 302 19.41 -17.36 -2.26
N GLY A 303 19.78 -18.52 -2.80
CA GLY A 303 20.41 -18.71 -4.10
C GLY A 303 21.80 -19.38 -3.98
N PRO A 304 22.68 -19.30 -4.98
CA PRO A 304 22.65 -18.34 -6.09
C PRO A 304 21.59 -18.66 -7.18
N TYR A 305 21.05 -17.62 -7.78
CA TYR A 305 20.17 -17.68 -8.95
C TYR A 305 20.86 -17.06 -10.16
N VAL A 306 20.51 -17.50 -11.36
CA VAL A 306 20.98 -16.92 -12.63
C VAL A 306 19.91 -15.94 -13.15
N VAL A 307 20.33 -14.76 -13.59
CA VAL A 307 19.45 -13.81 -14.28
C VAL A 307 19.17 -14.34 -15.69
N LYS A 308 17.95 -14.77 -15.95
CA LYS A 308 17.50 -15.25 -17.26
C LYS A 308 17.11 -14.10 -18.18
N GLU A 309 16.43 -13.11 -17.64
CA GLU A 309 15.86 -12.02 -18.42
C GLU A 309 15.82 -10.73 -17.58
N VAL A 310 16.14 -9.61 -18.21
CA VAL A 310 16.01 -8.27 -17.63
C VAL A 310 14.67 -7.70 -18.08
N LEU A 311 13.78 -7.42 -17.14
CA LEU A 311 12.46 -6.85 -17.36
C LEU A 311 12.48 -5.32 -17.11
N PRO A 312 11.46 -4.56 -17.58
CA PRO A 312 11.33 -3.14 -17.24
C PRO A 312 11.35 -2.87 -15.73
N HIS A 313 11.73 -1.64 -15.36
CA HIS A 313 11.72 -1.13 -13.98
C HIS A 313 12.65 -1.89 -13.01
N ASN A 314 13.82 -2.33 -13.46
CA ASN A 314 14.79 -3.08 -12.66
C ASN A 314 14.24 -4.40 -12.07
N SER A 315 13.32 -5.05 -12.79
CA SER A 315 12.81 -6.37 -12.47
C SER A 315 13.61 -7.43 -13.24
N TYR A 316 13.78 -8.60 -12.66
CA TYR A 316 14.59 -9.67 -13.21
C TYR A 316 13.85 -11.00 -13.11
N ARG A 317 13.90 -11.80 -14.17
CA ARG A 317 13.47 -13.19 -14.09
C ARG A 317 14.67 -14.06 -13.72
N LEU A 318 14.53 -14.77 -12.61
CA LEU A 318 15.58 -15.63 -12.08
C LEU A 318 15.24 -17.10 -12.31
N ILE A 319 16.28 -17.92 -12.56
CA ILE A 319 16.20 -19.38 -12.60
C ILE A 319 17.21 -19.94 -11.60
N ASP A 320 16.98 -21.16 -11.16
CA ASP A 320 17.95 -21.87 -10.34
C ASP A 320 19.26 -22.09 -11.12
N ALA A 321 20.37 -22.19 -10.40
CA ALA A 321 21.68 -22.35 -11.05
C ALA A 321 21.82 -23.67 -11.79
N ASP A 322 20.96 -24.64 -11.47
CA ASP A 322 20.95 -25.99 -12.09
C ASP A 322 19.94 -26.07 -13.26
N GLY A 323 19.22 -25.01 -13.62
CA GLY A 323 18.31 -24.91 -14.76
C GLY A 323 16.83 -24.95 -14.42
#